data_28b2e5fc67e81d4e42988e8a4f9ed0fc
#
_entry.id   28b2e5fc67e81d4e42988e8a4f9ed0fc
#
_cell.length_a   1.000
_cell.length_b   1.000
_cell.length_c   1.000
_cell.angle_alpha   90.00
_cell.angle_beta   90.00
_cell.angle_gamma   90.00
#
_symmetry.space_group_name_H-M   'P 1'
#
loop_
_entity.id
_entity.type
_entity.pdbx_description
1 polymer ?
#
loop_
_entity_poly.entity_id
_entity_poly.type
_entity_poly.pdbx_seq_one_letter_code
_entity_poly.pdbx_strand_id
1 'polypeptide(L)'
;MAIAQKGFNLMTLAKEQTTGSISNYIGSGFSITLKRLGELYEGEDDEDEYGILKPSEFAFKTALDLVVAAHSVMGNSFPKASACTDHQGGVSLTWTSVTPACKVRLFCPFIDDDEQLVRIYYRKNDEHGSEKVISATTLVDRLQWFNQA
;
A
#
# COMPACT_ATOMS: atom_id res chain seq x y z
N MET A 1 18.75 8.52 6.65
CA MET A 1 19.76 7.83 5.96
C MET A 1 19.35 6.46 5.45
N ALA A 2 19.62 5.41 6.13
CA ALA A 2 19.36 4.07 5.63
C ALA A 2 17.90 3.84 5.26
N ILE A 3 16.98 4.49 5.92
CA ILE A 3 15.55 4.31 5.71
C ILE A 3 15.11 4.80 4.33
N ALA A 4 15.52 6.00 3.95
CA ALA A 4 15.17 6.52 2.64
C ALA A 4 15.85 5.70 1.54
N GLN A 5 17.09 5.29 1.78
CA GLN A 5 17.80 4.43 0.84
C GLN A 5 17.14 3.06 0.72
N LYS A 6 16.58 2.54 1.81
CA LYS A 6 15.86 1.28 1.75
C LYS A 6 14.66 1.35 0.83
N GLY A 7 13.86 2.40 0.95
CA GLY A 7 12.72 2.58 0.06
C GLY A 7 13.14 2.65 -1.40
N PHE A 8 14.18 3.42 -1.67
CA PHE A 8 14.73 3.53 -3.01
C PHE A 8 15.24 2.19 -3.53
N ASN A 9 16.00 1.49 -2.69
CA ASN A 9 16.57 0.21 -3.09
C ASN A 9 15.51 -0.84 -3.36
N LEU A 10 14.43 -0.84 -2.59
CA LEU A 10 13.33 -1.77 -2.81
C LEU A 10 12.66 -1.54 -4.16
N MET A 11 12.50 -0.29 -4.54
CA MET A 11 11.91 0.03 -5.84
C MET A 11 12.85 -0.36 -6.98
N THR A 12 14.14 -0.12 -6.83
CA THR A 12 15.13 -0.54 -7.81
C THR A 12 15.16 -2.05 -7.91
N LEU A 13 15.12 -2.74 -6.78
CA LEU A 13 15.11 -4.20 -6.76
C LEU A 13 13.86 -4.75 -7.45
N ALA A 14 12.70 -4.16 -7.23
CA ALA A 14 11.48 -4.59 -7.90
C ALA A 14 11.59 -4.43 -9.41
N LYS A 15 12.18 -3.34 -9.89
CA LYS A 15 12.40 -3.14 -11.31
C LYS A 15 13.37 -4.16 -11.89
N GLU A 16 14.44 -4.44 -11.18
CA GLU A 16 15.42 -5.44 -11.62
C GLU A 16 14.79 -6.83 -11.68
N GLN A 17 14.01 -7.19 -10.69
CA GLN A 17 13.32 -8.46 -10.68
C GLN A 17 12.33 -8.57 -11.84
N THR A 18 11.61 -7.48 -12.11
CA THR A 18 10.69 -7.45 -13.24
C THR A 18 11.45 -7.67 -14.55
N THR A 19 12.63 -7.07 -14.69
CA THR A 19 13.45 -7.23 -15.87
C THR A 19 14.00 -8.64 -15.99
N GLY A 20 14.46 -9.22 -14.86
CA GLY A 20 15.09 -10.53 -14.88
C GLY A 20 14.12 -11.70 -14.83
N SER A 21 12.93 -11.51 -14.28
CA SER A 21 11.97 -12.60 -14.08
C SER A 21 10.56 -12.13 -14.38
N ILE A 22 10.41 -11.53 -15.53
CA ILE A 22 9.18 -10.84 -15.89
C ILE A 22 7.97 -11.76 -15.86
N SER A 23 8.13 -13.02 -16.27
CA SER A 23 7.02 -13.98 -16.28
C SER A 23 6.54 -14.31 -14.87
N ASN A 24 7.39 -14.15 -13.84
CA ASN A 24 7.04 -14.46 -12.47
C ASN A 24 6.42 -13.28 -11.74
N TYR A 25 6.70 -12.05 -12.18
CA TYR A 25 6.28 -10.86 -11.45
C TYR A 25 5.18 -10.06 -12.15
N ILE A 26 5.07 -10.17 -13.46
CA ILE A 26 3.96 -9.52 -14.17
C ILE A 26 2.66 -10.15 -13.69
N GLY A 27 1.75 -9.33 -13.21
CA GLY A 27 0.47 -9.79 -12.69
C GLY A 27 0.49 -10.18 -11.23
N SER A 28 1.68 -10.24 -10.59
CA SER A 28 1.75 -10.46 -9.15
C SER A 28 1.11 -9.28 -8.42
N GLY A 29 0.25 -9.59 -7.45
CA GLY A 29 -0.40 -8.54 -6.66
C GLY A 29 0.59 -7.65 -5.97
N PHE A 30 1.67 -8.23 -5.45
CA PHE A 30 2.71 -7.46 -4.77
C PHE A 30 3.44 -6.52 -5.73
N SER A 31 3.89 -7.03 -6.88
CA SER A 31 4.66 -6.18 -7.80
C SER A 31 3.81 -5.05 -8.37
N ILE A 32 2.54 -5.32 -8.64
CA ILE A 32 1.62 -4.29 -9.13
C ILE A 32 1.42 -3.22 -8.05
N THR A 33 1.18 -3.63 -6.81
CA THR A 33 0.99 -2.71 -5.70
C THR A 33 2.25 -1.88 -5.46
N LEU A 34 3.41 -2.54 -5.47
CA LEU A 34 4.69 -1.85 -5.25
C LEU A 34 4.95 -0.82 -6.34
N LYS A 35 4.66 -1.17 -7.60
CA LYS A 35 4.83 -0.24 -8.71
C LYS A 35 3.91 0.98 -8.55
N ARG A 36 2.65 0.75 -8.24
CA ARG A 36 1.69 1.84 -8.04
C ARG A 36 2.08 2.75 -6.89
N LEU A 37 2.55 2.16 -5.79
CA LEU A 37 3.02 2.93 -4.65
C LEU A 37 4.25 3.76 -5.01
N GLY A 38 5.20 3.15 -5.73
CA GLY A 38 6.40 3.86 -6.17
C GLY A 38 6.09 5.02 -7.09
N GLU A 39 5.10 4.85 -7.97
CA GLU A 39 4.71 5.92 -8.88
C GLU A 39 4.18 7.16 -8.14
N LEU A 40 3.57 6.98 -6.98
CA LEU A 40 3.14 8.13 -6.18
C LEU A 40 4.34 8.95 -5.73
N TYR A 41 5.40 8.29 -5.31
CA TYR A 41 6.57 8.98 -4.74
C TYR A 41 7.48 9.54 -5.83
N GLU A 42 7.51 8.91 -6.99
CA GLU A 42 8.33 9.35 -8.11
C GLU A 42 7.67 10.46 -8.92
N GLY A 43 6.43 10.82 -8.59
CA GLY A 43 5.74 11.89 -9.28
C GLY A 43 6.46 13.24 -9.12
N GLU A 44 6.09 14.19 -9.96
CA GLU A 44 6.67 15.52 -9.88
C GLU A 44 6.29 16.20 -8.57
N ASP A 45 7.16 17.07 -8.09
CA ASP A 45 6.93 17.80 -6.85
C ASP A 45 5.85 18.86 -6.97
N ASP A 46 5.46 19.18 -8.18
CA ASP A 46 4.50 20.24 -8.42
C ASP A 46 3.13 19.89 -7.89
N GLU A 47 2.48 20.87 -7.30
CA GLU A 47 1.08 20.74 -6.95
C GLU A 47 0.26 20.89 -8.22
N ASP A 48 -0.82 20.14 -8.33
CA ASP A 48 -1.79 20.40 -9.36
C ASP A 48 -2.81 21.42 -8.83
N GLU A 49 -3.86 21.67 -9.62
CA GLU A 49 -4.89 22.63 -9.22
C GLU A 49 -5.70 22.15 -8.01
N TYR A 50 -5.56 20.90 -7.62
CA TYR A 50 -6.31 20.28 -6.53
C TYR A 50 -5.47 20.10 -5.27
N GLY A 51 -4.16 20.38 -5.31
CA GLY A 51 -3.30 20.28 -4.16
C GLY A 51 -2.08 19.40 -4.38
N ILE A 52 -1.58 18.84 -3.29
CA ILE A 52 -0.36 18.06 -3.29
C ILE A 52 -0.58 16.69 -3.90
N LEU A 53 0.26 16.32 -4.87
CA LEU A 53 0.19 15.03 -5.55
C LEU A 53 1.15 14.00 -4.95
N LYS A 54 2.21 14.49 -4.28
CA LYS A 54 3.26 13.62 -3.76
C LYS A 54 3.00 13.30 -2.30
N PRO A 55 3.14 12.04 -1.89
CA PRO A 55 2.95 11.68 -0.49
C PRO A 55 4.09 12.22 0.38
N SER A 56 3.81 12.37 1.66
CA SER A 56 4.89 12.65 2.61
C SER A 56 5.82 11.45 2.69
N GLU A 57 7.06 11.71 3.09
CA GLU A 57 8.01 10.62 3.27
C GLU A 57 7.54 9.63 4.31
N PHE A 58 6.95 10.12 5.40
CA PHE A 58 6.42 9.26 6.45
C PHE A 58 5.32 8.33 5.93
N ALA A 59 4.34 8.88 5.22
CA ALA A 59 3.23 8.08 4.71
C ALA A 59 3.71 7.04 3.70
N PHE A 60 4.58 7.45 2.78
CA PHE A 60 5.11 6.55 1.77
C PHE A 60 5.90 5.41 2.42
N LYS A 61 6.80 5.75 3.33
CA LYS A 61 7.64 4.76 4.00
C LYS A 61 6.80 3.80 4.83
N THR A 62 5.81 4.32 5.55
CA THR A 62 4.93 3.49 6.36
C THR A 62 4.17 2.49 5.50
N ALA A 63 3.61 2.95 4.39
CA ALA A 63 2.89 2.07 3.46
C ALA A 63 3.83 1.03 2.86
N LEU A 64 5.01 1.46 2.43
CA LEU A 64 5.98 0.56 1.82
C LEU A 64 6.42 -0.54 2.80
N ASP A 65 6.74 -0.15 4.03
CA ASP A 65 7.18 -1.12 5.04
C ASP A 65 6.09 -2.14 5.34
N LEU A 66 4.84 -1.70 5.45
CA LEU A 66 3.72 -2.60 5.71
C LEU A 66 3.48 -3.56 4.54
N VAL A 67 3.54 -3.05 3.32
CA VAL A 67 3.34 -3.88 2.12
C VAL A 67 4.44 -4.94 2.02
N VAL A 68 5.68 -4.54 2.21
CA VAL A 68 6.82 -5.47 2.12
C VAL A 68 6.72 -6.54 3.21
N ALA A 69 6.40 -6.14 4.44
CA ALA A 69 6.27 -7.08 5.55
C ALA A 69 5.09 -8.04 5.33
N ALA A 70 3.97 -7.54 4.85
CA ALA A 70 2.81 -8.39 4.57
C ALA A 70 3.10 -9.38 3.45
N HIS A 71 3.79 -8.94 2.40
CA HIS A 71 4.16 -9.81 1.30
C HIS A 71 5.12 -10.91 1.77
N SER A 72 6.01 -10.62 2.71
CA SER A 72 6.94 -11.63 3.19
C SER A 72 6.21 -12.79 3.88
N VAL A 73 5.02 -12.54 4.41
CA VAL A 73 4.18 -13.59 5.02
C VAL A 73 3.27 -14.25 3.98
N MET A 74 2.67 -13.46 3.11
CA MET A 74 1.62 -13.94 2.21
C MET A 74 2.12 -14.49 0.88
N GLY A 75 3.29 -14.03 0.45
CA GLY A 75 3.83 -14.46 -0.85
C GLY A 75 2.88 -14.16 -1.99
N ASN A 76 2.63 -15.16 -2.83
CA ASN A 76 1.80 -15.01 -4.03
C ASN A 76 0.33 -14.73 -3.72
N SER A 77 -0.10 -14.92 -2.47
CA SER A 77 -1.49 -14.62 -2.10
C SER A 77 -1.71 -13.15 -1.78
N PHE A 78 -0.66 -12.31 -1.81
CA PHE A 78 -0.80 -10.87 -1.61
C PHE A 78 -1.58 -10.27 -2.77
N PRO A 79 -2.76 -9.70 -2.53
CA PRO A 79 -3.60 -9.19 -3.63
C PRO A 79 -3.12 -7.82 -4.10
N LYS A 80 -3.50 -7.45 -5.31
CA LYS A 80 -3.12 -6.15 -5.87
C LYS A 80 -4.00 -5.05 -5.31
N ALA A 81 -3.39 -3.90 -5.03
CA ALA A 81 -4.08 -2.71 -4.55
C ALA A 81 -3.92 -1.55 -5.52
N SER A 82 -4.87 -0.63 -5.49
CA SER A 82 -4.66 0.68 -6.07
C SER A 82 -4.03 1.58 -5.00
N ALA A 83 -3.36 2.63 -5.43
CA ALA A 83 -2.67 3.53 -4.52
C ALA A 83 -2.99 4.98 -4.87
N CYS A 84 -3.20 5.79 -3.86
CA CYS A 84 -3.41 7.23 -4.08
C CYS A 84 -2.89 8.04 -2.91
N THR A 85 -2.60 9.31 -3.20
CA THR A 85 -2.18 10.29 -2.21
C THR A 85 -3.35 11.23 -1.95
N ASP A 86 -3.63 11.52 -0.68
CA ASP A 86 -4.67 12.49 -0.36
C ASP A 86 -4.09 13.92 -0.38
N HIS A 87 -4.96 14.89 -0.18
CA HIS A 87 -4.56 16.32 -0.27
C HIS A 87 -3.61 16.74 0.85
N GLN A 88 -3.42 15.94 1.87
CA GLN A 88 -2.48 16.24 2.96
C GLN A 88 -1.16 15.51 2.80
N GLY A 89 -1.07 14.60 1.84
CA GLY A 89 0.13 13.80 1.65
C GLY A 89 0.09 12.42 2.30
N GLY A 90 -1.09 12.00 2.77
CA GLY A 90 -1.26 10.64 3.25
C GLY A 90 -1.40 9.66 2.09
N VAL A 91 -1.19 8.40 2.36
CA VAL A 91 -1.27 7.34 1.34
C VAL A 91 -2.41 6.39 1.68
N SER A 92 -3.21 6.05 0.68
CA SER A 92 -4.23 5.02 0.79
C SER A 92 -3.94 3.91 -0.21
N LEU A 93 -4.00 2.68 0.25
CA LEU A 93 -3.95 1.49 -0.59
C LEU A 93 -5.30 0.81 -0.48
N THR A 94 -5.91 0.51 -1.63
CA THR A 94 -7.26 -0.07 -1.64
C THR A 94 -7.28 -1.36 -2.44
N TRP A 95 -7.77 -2.41 -1.80
CA TRP A 95 -8.03 -3.71 -2.42
C TRP A 95 -9.54 -3.82 -2.60
N THR A 96 -9.96 -4.17 -3.80
CA THR A 96 -11.38 -4.23 -4.12
C THR A 96 -11.71 -5.50 -4.89
N SER A 97 -12.81 -6.14 -4.50
CA SER A 97 -13.40 -7.27 -5.20
C SER A 97 -14.84 -6.93 -5.52
N VAL A 98 -15.32 -7.35 -6.69
CA VAL A 98 -16.68 -7.05 -7.15
C VAL A 98 -17.64 -8.18 -6.78
N THR A 99 -17.18 -9.41 -6.85
CA THR A 99 -18.04 -10.59 -6.64
C THR A 99 -17.34 -11.59 -5.73
N PRO A 100 -17.69 -11.63 -4.43
CA PRO A 100 -18.61 -10.74 -3.73
C PRO A 100 -18.00 -9.36 -3.51
N ALA A 101 -18.83 -8.37 -3.29
CA ALA A 101 -18.37 -7.01 -3.05
C ALA A 101 -17.59 -6.96 -1.74
N CYS A 102 -16.31 -6.62 -1.84
CA CYS A 102 -15.42 -6.57 -0.68
C CYS A 102 -14.37 -5.49 -0.91
N LYS A 103 -14.09 -4.72 0.12
CA LYS A 103 -13.10 -3.65 0.05
C LYS A 103 -12.28 -3.63 1.32
N VAL A 104 -10.96 -3.47 1.16
CA VAL A 104 -10.04 -3.21 2.27
C VAL A 104 -9.23 -1.99 1.88
N ARG A 105 -9.13 -1.03 2.78
CA ARG A 105 -8.34 0.19 2.54
C ARG A 105 -7.40 0.41 3.71
N LEU A 106 -6.11 0.47 3.40
CA LEU A 106 -5.07 0.83 4.34
C LEU A 106 -4.82 2.34 4.20
N PHE A 107 -4.92 3.06 5.30
CA PHE A 107 -4.66 4.49 5.33
C PHE A 107 -3.41 4.76 6.16
N CYS A 108 -2.44 5.44 5.56
CA CYS A 108 -1.23 5.88 6.22
C CYS A 108 -1.24 7.40 6.26
N PRO A 109 -1.32 8.02 7.45
CA PRO A 109 -1.40 9.48 7.54
C PRO A 109 -0.09 10.14 7.11
N PHE A 110 -0.19 11.43 6.75
CA PHE A 110 0.97 12.15 6.25
C PHE A 110 2.03 12.43 7.33
N ILE A 111 1.64 12.36 8.58
CA ILE A 111 2.51 12.67 9.71
C ILE A 111 2.32 11.64 10.83
N ASP A 112 3.39 11.38 11.58
CA ASP A 112 3.35 10.51 12.75
C ASP A 112 2.77 11.32 13.92
N ASP A 113 1.47 11.14 14.14
CA ASP A 113 0.71 11.92 15.09
C ASP A 113 -0.22 10.98 15.87
N ASP A 114 -0.30 11.17 17.18
CA ASP A 114 -1.16 10.34 18.02
C ASP A 114 -2.63 10.45 17.62
N GLU A 115 -3.04 11.55 17.01
CA GLU A 115 -4.43 11.75 16.60
C GLU A 115 -4.73 11.10 15.25
N GLN A 116 -3.71 10.92 14.41
CA GLN A 116 -3.88 10.30 13.11
C GLN A 116 -3.09 9.01 13.08
N LEU A 117 -3.80 7.91 13.13
CA LEU A 117 -3.18 6.59 13.21
C LEU A 117 -3.30 5.86 11.89
N VAL A 118 -2.36 4.94 11.65
CA VAL A 118 -2.48 4.00 10.54
C VAL A 118 -3.68 3.13 10.82
N ARG A 119 -4.61 3.05 9.88
CA ARG A 119 -5.85 2.32 10.08
C ARG A 119 -6.21 1.53 8.84
N ILE A 120 -7.00 0.49 9.05
CA ILE A 120 -7.59 -0.29 7.97
C ILE A 120 -9.09 -0.11 8.05
N TYR A 121 -9.71 0.26 6.93
CA TYR A 121 -11.15 0.29 6.78
C TYR A 121 -11.54 -0.89 5.91
N TYR A 122 -12.63 -1.59 6.27
CA TYR A 122 -13.02 -2.78 5.54
C TYR A 122 -14.53 -2.88 5.40
N ARG A 123 -14.95 -3.55 4.33
CA ARG A 123 -16.37 -3.76 4.06
C ARG A 123 -16.55 -5.02 3.24
N LYS A 124 -17.48 -5.85 3.64
CA LYS A 124 -17.91 -7.05 2.88
C LYS A 124 -19.39 -7.20 3.09
N ASN A 125 -20.20 -7.02 2.03
CA ASN A 125 -21.65 -7.03 2.13
C ASN A 125 -22.09 -6.01 3.19
N ASP A 126 -22.79 -6.47 4.25
CA ASP A 126 -23.27 -5.59 5.32
C ASP A 126 -22.28 -5.42 6.46
N GLU A 127 -21.22 -6.20 6.47
CA GLU A 127 -20.19 -6.11 7.48
C GLU A 127 -19.20 -5.01 7.11
N HIS A 128 -18.95 -4.09 8.03
CA HIS A 128 -17.96 -3.04 7.80
C HIS A 128 -17.39 -2.58 9.13
N GLY A 129 -16.23 -1.96 9.07
CA GLY A 129 -15.59 -1.45 10.26
C GLY A 129 -14.24 -0.85 9.96
N SER A 130 -13.53 -0.55 11.03
CA SER A 130 -12.15 -0.09 10.93
C SER A 130 -11.37 -0.61 12.11
N GLU A 131 -10.06 -0.72 11.93
CA GLU A 131 -9.18 -1.17 13.00
C GLU A 131 -7.85 -0.44 12.90
N LYS A 132 -7.23 -0.26 14.05
CA LYS A 132 -5.91 0.35 14.15
C LYS A 132 -4.87 -0.68 13.73
N VAL A 133 -3.89 -0.26 12.93
CA VAL A 133 -2.80 -1.13 12.52
C VAL A 133 -1.70 -1.07 13.58
N ILE A 134 -1.52 -2.16 14.30
CA ILE A 134 -0.49 -2.27 15.33
C ILE A 134 0.80 -2.81 14.72
N SER A 135 0.67 -3.69 13.73
CA SER A 135 1.82 -4.29 13.06
C SER A 135 1.37 -4.83 11.71
N ALA A 136 2.32 -5.33 10.93
CA ALA A 136 2.01 -5.94 9.64
C ALA A 136 1.04 -7.12 9.76
N THR A 137 0.99 -7.78 10.91
CA THR A 137 0.05 -8.88 11.14
C THR A 137 -1.39 -8.41 10.99
N THR A 138 -1.71 -7.21 11.45
CA THR A 138 -3.05 -6.65 11.27
C THR A 138 -3.43 -6.58 9.80
N LEU A 139 -2.50 -6.11 8.97
CA LEU A 139 -2.74 -6.04 7.52
C LEU A 139 -2.86 -7.44 6.92
N VAL A 140 -1.98 -8.36 7.29
CA VAL A 140 -2.01 -9.73 6.79
C VAL A 140 -3.36 -10.38 7.10
N ASP A 141 -3.81 -10.29 8.34
CA ASP A 141 -5.07 -10.88 8.75
C ASP A 141 -6.24 -10.34 7.94
N ARG A 142 -6.25 -9.04 7.69
CA ARG A 142 -7.34 -8.42 6.93
C ARG A 142 -7.27 -8.78 5.45
N LEU A 143 -6.07 -8.89 4.88
CA LEU A 143 -5.93 -9.30 3.49
C LEU A 143 -6.27 -10.77 3.29
N GLN A 144 -5.98 -11.63 4.27
CA GLN A 144 -6.42 -13.02 4.21
C GLN A 144 -7.95 -13.11 4.26
N TRP A 145 -8.57 -12.29 5.09
CA TRP A 145 -10.02 -12.17 5.13
C TRP A 145 -10.56 -11.70 3.77
N PHE A 146 -9.89 -10.75 3.13
CA PHE A 146 -10.26 -10.28 1.79
C PHE A 146 -10.17 -11.42 0.76
N ASN A 147 -9.13 -12.21 0.83
CA ASN A 147 -8.92 -13.30 -0.11
C ASN A 147 -9.96 -14.41 0.02
N GLN A 148 -10.59 -14.53 1.17
CA GLN A 148 -11.63 -15.51 1.44
C GLN A 148 -13.01 -15.05 1.00
N ALA A 149 -13.10 -13.82 0.53
CA ALA A 149 -14.39 -13.24 0.12
C ALA A 149 -14.93 -13.89 -1.15
#